data_1aa477f37fd4f8c11a7667cab292a9a6
#
_entry.id   1aa477f37fd4f8c11a7667cab292a9a6
#
_cell.length_a   1.000
_cell.length_b   1.000
_cell.length_c   1.000
_cell.angle_alpha   90.00
_cell.angle_beta   90.00
_cell.angle_gamma   90.00
#
_symmetry.space_group_name_H-M   'P 1'
#
loop_
_entity.id
_entity.type
_entity.pdbx_description
1 polymer ?
#
loop_
_entity_poly.entity_id
_entity_poly.type
_entity_poly.pdbx_seq_one_letter_code
_entity_poly.pdbx_strand_id
1 'polypeptide(L)' 'MISKQQKSAVNMAKFIQSQTLLLLEKLNEMESDHEADLCEKLHEDAETLYRRLLMAFPNNTESNCG' A
#
# COMPACT_ATOMS: atom_id res chain seq x y z
N MET A 1 -17.84 6.37 -12.64
CA MET A 1 -17.29 5.06 -12.85
C MET A 1 -15.78 5.11 -12.85
N ILE A 2 -15.14 4.11 -12.31
CA ILE A 2 -13.69 4.12 -12.19
C ILE A 2 -13.10 3.52 -13.44
N SER A 3 -12.05 4.11 -13.96
CA SER A 3 -11.43 3.63 -15.17
C SER A 3 -10.53 2.44 -14.86
N LYS A 4 -10.11 1.76 -15.90
CA LYS A 4 -9.23 0.63 -15.77
C LYS A 4 -7.89 1.05 -15.17
N GLN A 5 -7.39 2.21 -15.59
CA GLN A 5 -6.14 2.71 -15.06
C GLN A 5 -6.26 3.10 -13.60
N GLN A 6 -7.39 3.68 -13.22
CA GLN A 6 -7.59 4.05 -11.83
C GLN A 6 -7.66 2.82 -10.95
N LYS A 7 -8.37 1.79 -11.43
CA LYS A 7 -8.46 0.56 -10.67
C LYS A 7 -7.10 -0.10 -10.54
N SER A 8 -6.33 -0.09 -11.62
CA SER A 8 -5.00 -0.65 -11.59
C SER A 8 -4.11 0.09 -10.60
N ALA A 9 -4.21 1.41 -10.56
CA ALA A 9 -3.41 2.20 -9.64
C ALA A 9 -3.76 1.86 -8.19
N VAL A 10 -5.03 1.72 -7.89
CA VAL A 10 -5.45 1.37 -6.54
C VAL A 10 -4.92 -0.01 -6.16
N ASN A 11 -5.01 -0.96 -7.08
CA ASN A 11 -4.54 -2.31 -6.79
C ASN A 11 -3.03 -2.33 -6.58
N MET A 12 -2.29 -1.55 -7.36
CA MET A 12 -0.85 -1.48 -7.21
C MET A 12 -0.47 -0.85 -5.88
N ALA A 13 -1.20 0.19 -5.47
CA ALA A 13 -0.93 0.83 -4.19
C ALA A 13 -1.19 -0.13 -3.03
N LYS A 14 -2.24 -0.93 -3.14
CA LYS A 14 -2.54 -1.91 -2.12
C LYS A 14 -1.44 -2.96 -2.05
N PHE A 15 -0.94 -3.38 -3.21
CA PHE A 15 0.12 -4.36 -3.26
C PHE A 15 1.39 -3.81 -2.61
N ILE A 16 1.74 -2.55 -2.91
CA ILE A 16 2.92 -1.95 -2.33
C ILE A 16 2.78 -1.85 -0.82
N GLN A 17 1.61 -1.46 -0.34
CA GLN A 17 1.39 -1.39 1.09
C GLN A 17 1.60 -2.76 1.75
N SER A 18 1.08 -3.80 1.15
CA SER A 18 1.23 -5.14 1.69
C SER A 18 2.69 -5.59 1.67
N GLN A 19 3.38 -5.28 0.58
CA GLN A 19 4.77 -5.71 0.44
C GLN A 19 5.68 -4.98 1.41
N THR A 20 5.42 -3.70 1.67
CA THR A 20 6.25 -2.97 2.62
C THR A 20 6.08 -3.53 4.03
N LEU A 21 4.88 -4.00 4.37
CA LEU A 21 4.68 -4.60 5.68
C LEU A 21 5.45 -5.90 5.81
N LEU A 22 5.41 -6.73 4.77
CA LEU A 22 6.15 -7.98 4.79
C LEU A 22 7.65 -7.75 4.84
N LEU A 23 8.11 -6.75 4.10
CA LEU A 23 9.53 -6.41 4.10
C LEU A 23 9.95 -5.92 5.48
N LEU A 24 9.11 -5.12 6.12
CA LEU A 24 9.42 -4.62 7.45
C LEU A 24 9.59 -5.77 8.44
N GLU A 25 8.74 -6.77 8.35
CA GLU A 25 8.86 -7.93 9.21
C GLU A 25 10.19 -8.65 8.99
N LYS A 26 10.58 -8.79 7.73
CA LYS A 26 11.85 -9.44 7.42
C LYS A 26 13.03 -8.64 7.94
N LEU A 27 12.98 -7.33 7.79
CA LEU A 27 14.07 -6.48 8.25
C LEU A 27 14.20 -6.52 9.77
N ASN A 28 13.06 -6.60 10.46
CA ASN A 28 13.09 -6.74 11.91
C ASN A 28 13.69 -8.08 12.32
N GLU A 29 13.40 -9.14 11.60
CA GLU A 29 13.96 -10.44 11.89
C GLU A 29 15.47 -10.46 11.67
N MET A 30 15.92 -9.70 10.68
CA MET A 30 17.34 -9.59 10.38
C MET A 30 18.05 -8.61 11.29
N GLU A 31 17.29 -7.90 12.12
CA GLU A 31 17.82 -6.89 13.03
C GLU A 31 18.50 -5.75 12.27
N SER A 32 17.99 -5.45 11.08
CA SER A 32 18.48 -4.33 10.28
C SER A 32 17.71 -3.08 10.69
N ASP A 33 18.08 -2.49 11.81
CA ASP A 33 17.29 -1.45 12.44
C ASP A 33 17.15 -0.20 11.60
N HIS A 34 18.22 0.26 10.98
CA HIS A 34 18.14 1.46 10.15
C HIS A 34 17.24 1.24 8.95
N GLU A 35 17.39 0.09 8.31
CA GLU A 35 16.58 -0.23 7.15
C GLU A 35 15.13 -0.46 7.55
N ALA A 36 14.91 -1.01 8.74
CA ALA A 36 13.55 -1.20 9.22
C ALA A 36 12.88 0.13 9.46
N ASP A 37 13.61 1.11 10.00
CA ASP A 37 13.03 2.45 10.20
C ASP A 37 12.64 3.09 8.88
N LEU A 38 13.49 2.97 7.88
CA LEU A 38 13.18 3.50 6.56
C LEU A 38 11.98 2.80 5.94
N CYS A 39 11.92 1.49 6.14
CA CYS A 39 10.81 0.73 5.60
C CYS A 39 9.51 1.06 6.30
N GLU A 40 9.56 1.32 7.60
CA GLU A 40 8.37 1.69 8.34
C GLU A 40 7.81 2.99 7.81
N LYS A 41 8.67 3.95 7.54
CA LYS A 41 8.24 5.22 6.99
C LYS A 41 7.65 5.03 5.60
N LEU A 42 8.28 4.19 4.80
CA LEU A 42 7.79 3.88 3.47
C LEU A 42 6.42 3.23 3.54
N HIS A 43 6.24 2.32 4.50
CA HIS A 43 4.96 1.66 4.67
C HIS A 43 3.86 2.67 5.05
N GLU A 44 4.17 3.60 5.93
CA GLU A 44 3.22 4.63 6.31
C GLU A 44 2.84 5.47 5.10
N ASP A 45 3.83 5.83 4.29
CA ASP A 45 3.55 6.62 3.10
C ASP A 45 2.73 5.83 2.10
N ALA A 46 3.01 4.55 1.95
CA ALA A 46 2.26 3.70 1.05
C ALA A 46 0.81 3.56 1.50
N GLU A 47 0.60 3.44 2.81
CA GLU A 47 -0.74 3.35 3.35
C GLU A 47 -1.50 4.66 3.12
N THR A 48 -0.84 5.78 3.34
CA THR A 48 -1.45 7.08 3.11
C THR A 48 -1.84 7.23 1.64
N LEU A 49 -0.95 6.83 0.75
CA LEU A 49 -1.22 6.92 -0.67
C LEU A 49 -2.42 6.05 -1.05
N TYR A 50 -2.45 4.85 -0.54
CA TYR A 50 -3.55 3.93 -0.84
C TYR A 50 -4.87 4.53 -0.37
N ARG A 51 -4.91 5.08 0.84
CA ARG A 51 -6.13 5.68 1.36
C ARG A 51 -6.56 6.86 0.51
N ARG A 52 -5.61 7.68 0.07
CA ARG A 52 -5.96 8.83 -0.74
C ARG A 52 -6.48 8.41 -2.10
N LEU A 53 -5.94 7.34 -2.65
CA LEU A 53 -6.46 6.83 -3.92
C LEU A 53 -7.88 6.31 -3.77
N LEU A 54 -8.18 5.66 -2.65
CA LEU A 54 -9.54 5.21 -2.41
C LEU A 54 -10.51 6.38 -2.30
N MET A 55 -10.06 7.48 -1.72
CA MET A 55 -10.89 8.66 -1.63
C MET A 55 -11.03 9.37 -2.97
N ALA A 56 -9.98 9.36 -3.77
CA ALA A 56 -10.00 10.00 -5.07
C ALA A 56 -10.87 9.23 -6.07
N PHE A 57 -10.94 7.90 -5.91
CA PHE A 57 -11.71 7.05 -6.83
C PHE A 57 -12.75 6.26 -6.03
N PRO A 58 -13.78 6.93 -5.59
CA PRO A 58 -14.73 6.34 -4.65
C PRO A 58 -15.58 5.23 -5.17
N ASN A 59 -15.52 4.96 -6.42
CA ASN A 59 -16.32 3.97 -6.95
C ASN A 59 -15.81 2.61 -6.73
N ASN A 60 -15.19 2.37 -5.74
CA ASN A 60 -14.59 1.19 -5.56
C ASN A 60 -15.42 0.20 -4.98
N THR A 61 -16.52 0.49 -4.78
CA THR A 61 -17.23 -0.39 -4.17
C THR A 61 -17.13 -1.67 -4.58
N GLU A 62 -16.92 -1.75 -5.44
CA GLU A 62 -16.90 -2.94 -5.79
C GLU A 62 -15.99 -3.62 -5.34
N SER A 63 -15.58 -3.26 -4.88
CA SER A 63 -14.85 -3.93 -4.58
C SER A 63 -15.00 -4.89 -4.00
N ASN A 64 -15.48 -5.00 -3.87
CA ASN A 64 -15.65 -5.86 -3.48
C ASN A 64 -15.36 -6.83 -3.81
N CYS A 65 -15.34 -6.93 -4.20
CA CYS A 65 -15.23 -7.89 -4.46
C CYS A 65 -14.31 -8.23 -4.48
N GLY A 66 -14.15 -8.26 -4.25
CA GLY A 66 -13.22 -8.54 -4.36
C GLY A 66 -12.60 -8.77 -4.31
#